data_9a188e0505b980672f4b43f3286786e4
#
_entry.id   9a188e0505b980672f4b43f3286786e4
#
_cell.length_a   1.000
_cell.length_b   1.000
_cell.length_c   1.000
_cell.angle_alpha   90.00
_cell.angle_beta   90.00
_cell.angle_gamma   90.00
#
_symmetry.space_group_name_H-M   'P 1'
#
loop_
_entity.id
_entity.type
_entity.pdbx_description
1 polymer ?
#
loop_
_entity_poly.entity_id
_entity_poly.type
_entity_poly.pdbx_seq_one_letter_code
_entity_poly.pdbx_strand_id
1 'polypeptide(L)'
;MVQFKDGLKSFKKYRPSKTVLDLKLKKGNFHKGKNFGANIPEKVTPEFVRDEVASGRAVIPANINHPEIEPMIIGRNFKIKVNANIGNSALSSSIHDEVEKLTWSTRWGGDTVMDLSTGKNIHETREWIVRNSPVPIGTVPIYQALEKVNGVAEDLNWEVFEETLIEQAEQGVDYFTIHAGVLLKYVPLTAERVTGIVSRGGSIMAKWCLAHHQENFLYTRFEDICKIMKKLSITPYHFQCSSLTSIIFQFATA
;
A
#
# COMPACT_ATOMS: atom_id res chain seq x y z
N MET A 1 14.28 19.40 10.55
CA MET A 1 13.45 19.26 11.76
C MET A 1 12.37 20.35 11.91
N VAL A 2 12.63 21.62 11.57
CA VAL A 2 11.62 22.71 11.67
C VAL A 2 10.51 22.56 10.62
N GLN A 3 10.83 22.14 9.40
CA GLN A 3 9.86 21.95 8.30
C GLN A 3 8.84 20.82 8.56
N PHE A 4 9.22 19.76 9.27
CA PHE A 4 8.29 18.67 9.61
C PHE A 4 7.18 19.12 10.57
N LYS A 5 7.48 20.00 11.54
CA LYS A 5 6.48 20.52 12.46
C LYS A 5 5.47 21.45 11.78
N ASP A 6 5.89 22.16 10.74
CA ASP A 6 5.02 23.06 9.98
C ASP A 6 4.15 22.29 8.98
N GLY A 7 4.62 21.18 8.41
CA GLY A 7 3.83 20.24 7.64
C GLY A 7 2.67 19.65 8.45
N LEU A 8 2.95 19.12 9.65
CA LEU A 8 1.93 18.60 10.56
C LEU A 8 0.88 19.65 10.98
N LYS A 9 1.30 20.91 11.20
CA LYS A 9 0.36 22.01 11.48
C LYS A 9 -0.53 22.35 10.29
N SER A 10 -0.01 22.23 9.06
CA SER A 10 -0.80 22.45 7.85
C SER A 10 -1.83 21.35 7.61
N PHE A 11 -1.52 20.09 7.92
CA PHE A 11 -2.45 18.96 7.82
C PHE A 11 -3.67 19.13 8.74
N LYS A 12 -3.49 19.54 9.99
CA LYS A 12 -4.61 19.84 10.89
C LYS A 12 -5.52 20.95 10.35
N LYS A 13 -4.97 21.85 9.51
CA LYS A 13 -5.70 22.94 8.87
C LYS A 13 -6.49 22.52 7.63
N TYR A 14 -6.12 21.35 7.02
CA TYR A 14 -6.67 20.86 5.76
C TYR A 14 -7.56 19.62 5.88
N ARG A 15 -8.11 19.34 7.08
CA ARG A 15 -9.19 18.34 7.18
C ARG A 15 -10.26 18.65 6.14
N PRO A 16 -10.80 17.64 5.43
CA PRO A 16 -11.88 17.86 4.48
C PRO A 16 -12.96 18.70 5.13
N SER A 17 -13.44 19.71 4.42
CA SER A 17 -14.53 20.54 4.96
C SER A 17 -15.70 19.63 5.33
N LYS A 18 -16.49 20.02 6.34
CA LYS A 18 -17.71 19.28 6.73
C LYS A 18 -18.57 18.95 5.51
N THR A 19 -18.60 19.83 4.52
CA THR A 19 -19.30 19.66 3.24
C THR A 19 -18.77 18.46 2.42
N VAL A 20 -17.46 18.22 2.38
CA VAL A 20 -16.87 17.08 1.66
C VAL A 20 -17.16 15.77 2.42
N LEU A 21 -17.08 15.79 3.76
CA LEU A 21 -17.48 14.68 4.60
C LEU A 21 -18.98 14.38 4.45
N ASP A 22 -19.82 15.41 4.44
CA ASP A 22 -21.27 15.29 4.24
C ASP A 22 -21.60 14.77 2.82
N LEU A 23 -20.85 15.17 1.80
CA LEU A 23 -20.99 14.63 0.44
C LEU A 23 -20.56 13.16 0.35
N LYS A 24 -19.47 12.76 1.04
CA LYS A 24 -19.09 11.34 1.16
C LYS A 24 -20.17 10.54 1.88
N LEU A 25 -20.71 11.07 2.97
CA LEU A 25 -21.80 10.44 3.73
C LEU A 25 -23.10 10.36 2.89
N LYS A 26 -23.44 11.41 2.16
CA LYS A 26 -24.62 11.45 1.27
C LYS A 26 -24.46 10.49 0.08
N LYS A 27 -23.29 10.44 -0.57
CA LYS A 27 -23.04 9.45 -1.66
C LYS A 27 -23.23 8.01 -1.17
N GLY A 28 -22.86 7.69 0.06
CA GLY A 28 -23.14 6.38 0.66
C GLY A 28 -24.62 6.04 0.80
N ASN A 29 -25.50 7.04 0.79
CA ASN A 29 -26.95 6.84 0.91
C ASN A 29 -27.70 6.79 -0.44
N PHE A 30 -27.06 7.14 -1.56
CA PHE A 30 -27.74 7.24 -2.86
C PHE A 30 -27.88 5.92 -3.62
N HIS A 31 -27.09 4.91 -3.28
CA HIS A 31 -27.23 3.59 -3.87
C HIS A 31 -27.67 2.59 -2.82
N LYS A 32 -28.90 2.14 -2.91
CA LYS A 32 -29.34 0.87 -2.33
C LYS A 32 -28.65 -0.28 -3.10
N GLY A 33 -27.31 -0.26 -3.12
CA GLY A 33 -26.51 -1.35 -3.66
C GLY A 33 -26.72 -2.61 -2.86
N LYS A 34 -26.48 -3.76 -3.47
CA LYS A 34 -26.41 -5.03 -2.75
C LYS A 34 -25.26 -4.93 -1.74
N ASN A 35 -25.49 -5.29 -0.49
CA ASN A 35 -24.46 -5.24 0.55
C ASN A 35 -23.38 -6.33 0.38
N PHE A 36 -23.54 -7.24 -0.60
CA PHE A 36 -22.64 -8.37 -0.86
C PHE A 36 -22.23 -9.15 0.40
N GLY A 37 -23.13 -9.22 1.38
CA GLY A 37 -22.93 -9.88 2.66
C GLY A 37 -22.15 -9.04 3.70
N ALA A 38 -22.00 -7.75 3.49
CA ALA A 38 -21.47 -6.85 4.52
C ALA A 38 -22.56 -6.51 5.55
N ASN A 39 -22.21 -6.60 6.82
CA ASN A 39 -23.07 -6.17 7.95
C ASN A 39 -22.43 -4.94 8.60
N ILE A 40 -22.64 -3.79 8.00
CA ILE A 40 -22.12 -2.53 8.52
C ILE A 40 -23.05 -2.07 9.64
N PRO A 41 -22.58 -1.99 10.91
CA PRO A 41 -23.40 -1.55 12.01
C PRO A 41 -23.75 -0.07 11.87
N GLU A 42 -24.88 0.34 12.42
CA GLU A 42 -25.28 1.73 12.44
C GLU A 42 -24.26 2.59 13.21
N LYS A 43 -23.72 2.03 14.30
CA LYS A 43 -22.66 2.63 15.10
C LYS A 43 -21.48 1.66 15.26
N VAL A 44 -20.29 2.10 14.86
CA VAL A 44 -19.05 1.37 15.07
C VAL A 44 -18.57 1.61 16.51
N THR A 45 -18.41 0.52 17.29
CA THR A 45 -17.89 0.58 18.67
C THR A 45 -16.47 0.02 18.73
N PRO A 46 -15.69 0.34 19.78
CA PRO A 46 -14.35 -0.24 19.96
C PRO A 46 -14.37 -1.78 20.03
N GLU A 47 -15.39 -2.37 20.67
CA GLU A 47 -15.56 -3.82 20.79
C GLU A 47 -15.78 -4.45 19.42
N PHE A 48 -16.63 -3.84 18.58
CA PHE A 48 -16.86 -4.30 17.22
C PHE A 48 -15.58 -4.27 16.38
N VAL A 49 -14.80 -3.20 16.48
CA VAL A 49 -13.49 -3.07 15.80
C VAL A 49 -12.55 -4.19 16.25
N ARG A 50 -12.41 -4.37 17.57
CA ARG A 50 -11.57 -5.44 18.15
C ARG A 50 -11.98 -6.82 17.63
N ASP A 51 -13.26 -7.12 17.63
CA ASP A 51 -13.78 -8.45 17.27
C ASP A 51 -13.63 -8.71 15.75
N GLU A 52 -13.79 -7.70 14.91
CA GLU A 52 -13.53 -7.81 13.47
C GLU A 52 -12.04 -8.03 13.16
N VAL A 53 -11.14 -7.35 13.87
CA VAL A 53 -9.70 -7.56 13.74
C VAL A 53 -9.29 -8.93 14.27
N ALA A 54 -9.77 -9.33 15.46
CA ALA A 54 -9.46 -10.61 16.07
C ALA A 54 -9.93 -11.81 15.22
N SER A 55 -11.03 -11.65 14.50
CA SER A 55 -11.56 -12.69 13.59
C SER A 55 -10.89 -12.69 12.21
N GLY A 56 -9.94 -11.80 11.95
CA GLY A 56 -9.25 -11.66 10.66
C GLY A 56 -10.11 -11.09 9.52
N ARG A 57 -11.27 -10.48 9.83
CA ARG A 57 -12.15 -9.85 8.83
C ARG A 57 -11.84 -8.40 8.56
N ALA A 58 -10.97 -7.80 9.38
CA ALA A 58 -10.54 -6.41 9.22
C ALA A 58 -9.06 -6.26 9.59
N VAL A 59 -8.43 -5.23 9.02
CA VAL A 59 -7.04 -4.84 9.29
C VAL A 59 -6.95 -3.35 9.55
N ILE A 60 -5.98 -2.94 10.36
CA ILE A 60 -5.63 -1.55 10.60
C ILE A 60 -4.23 -1.35 10.04
N PRO A 61 -4.07 -0.81 8.82
CA PRO A 61 -2.76 -0.53 8.26
C PRO A 61 -2.13 0.63 9.01
N ALA A 62 -1.15 0.32 9.83
CA ALA A 62 -0.39 1.30 10.60
C ALA A 62 0.97 0.73 10.96
N ASN A 63 2.04 1.48 10.66
CA ASN A 63 3.39 1.15 11.02
C ASN A 63 3.80 1.95 12.27
N ILE A 64 4.50 1.32 13.21
CA ILE A 64 5.00 2.00 14.42
C ILE A 64 5.94 3.16 14.09
N ASN A 65 6.67 3.06 12.97
CA ASN A 65 7.59 4.08 12.48
C ASN A 65 6.89 5.19 11.67
N HIS A 66 5.55 5.20 11.64
CA HIS A 66 4.72 6.24 11.03
C HIS A 66 3.83 6.90 12.11
N PRO A 67 4.42 7.66 13.05
CA PRO A 67 3.67 8.23 14.17
C PRO A 67 2.71 9.35 13.77
N GLU A 68 2.80 9.87 12.54
CA GLU A 68 1.95 10.92 12.01
C GLU A 68 0.57 10.41 11.57
N ILE A 69 0.41 9.09 11.46
CA ILE A 69 -0.81 8.46 10.94
C ILE A 69 -2.02 8.65 11.87
N GLU A 70 -3.18 8.92 11.29
CA GLU A 70 -4.49 8.73 11.93
C GLU A 70 -4.98 7.30 11.60
N PRO A 71 -4.99 6.34 12.54
CA PRO A 71 -5.35 4.96 12.25
C PRO A 71 -6.76 4.85 11.67
N MET A 72 -6.91 4.00 10.68
CA MET A 72 -8.21 3.67 10.09
C MET A 72 -8.32 2.16 9.86
N ILE A 73 -9.53 1.65 9.70
CA ILE A 73 -9.79 0.23 9.52
C ILE A 73 -10.29 -0.08 8.12
N ILE A 74 -9.77 -1.16 7.56
CA ILE A 74 -10.23 -1.75 6.30
C ILE A 74 -10.82 -3.12 6.61
N GLY A 75 -12.06 -3.36 6.19
CA GLY A 75 -12.71 -4.65 6.42
C GLY A 75 -14.06 -4.76 5.76
N ARG A 76 -14.54 -5.99 5.63
CA ARG A 76 -15.80 -6.30 4.95
C ARG A 76 -17.01 -5.58 5.55
N ASN A 77 -17.02 -5.43 6.88
CA ASN A 77 -18.12 -4.82 7.63
C ASN A 77 -17.89 -3.33 7.91
N PHE A 78 -17.04 -2.68 7.13
CA PHE A 78 -16.74 -1.25 7.21
C PHE A 78 -17.02 -0.56 5.88
N LYS A 79 -17.09 0.78 5.92
CA LYS A 79 -17.26 1.57 4.69
C LYS A 79 -16.04 1.42 3.78
N ILE A 80 -16.29 1.44 2.47
CA ILE A 80 -15.25 1.42 1.43
C ILE A 80 -14.25 2.55 1.65
N LYS A 81 -12.98 2.23 1.50
CA LYS A 81 -11.88 3.19 1.53
C LYS A 81 -11.41 3.53 0.11
N VAL A 82 -11.02 4.77 -0.06
CA VAL A 82 -10.48 5.28 -1.33
C VAL A 82 -8.96 5.33 -1.23
N ASN A 83 -8.29 4.60 -2.10
CA ASN A 83 -6.84 4.71 -2.27
C ASN A 83 -6.52 5.69 -3.40
N ALA A 84 -5.62 6.64 -3.16
CA ALA A 84 -5.08 7.52 -4.18
C ALA A 84 -3.65 7.08 -4.54
N ASN A 85 -3.30 7.11 -5.81
CA ASN A 85 -1.95 6.81 -6.29
C ASN A 85 -1.21 8.12 -6.58
N ILE A 86 0.00 8.21 -6.06
CA ILE A 86 0.98 9.26 -6.38
C ILE A 86 2.31 8.60 -6.74
N GLY A 87 3.31 9.37 -7.09
CA GLY A 87 4.65 8.87 -7.36
C GLY A 87 5.33 9.64 -8.47
N ASN A 88 6.63 9.87 -8.30
CA ASN A 88 7.46 10.46 -9.32
C ASN A 88 8.00 9.41 -10.31
N SER A 89 8.45 9.90 -11.46
CA SER A 89 9.22 9.11 -12.42
C SER A 89 10.56 9.78 -12.66
N ALA A 90 11.49 9.07 -13.31
CA ALA A 90 12.79 9.64 -13.67
C ALA A 90 12.71 10.91 -14.55
N LEU A 91 11.56 11.17 -15.15
CA LEU A 91 11.36 12.26 -16.12
C LEU A 91 10.52 13.43 -15.57
N SER A 92 9.81 13.25 -14.47
CA SER A 92 8.86 14.28 -14.00
C SER A 92 8.61 14.19 -12.51
N SER A 93 8.35 15.35 -11.92
CA SER A 93 7.95 15.54 -10.54
C SER A 93 9.11 15.58 -9.54
N SER A 94 9.09 16.59 -8.71
CA SER A 94 10.02 16.77 -7.59
C SER A 94 9.43 16.14 -6.32
N ILE A 95 10.25 16.00 -5.27
CA ILE A 95 9.78 15.58 -3.94
C ILE A 95 8.68 16.51 -3.43
N HIS A 96 8.83 17.80 -3.65
CA HIS A 96 7.83 18.81 -3.27
C HIS A 96 6.48 18.56 -3.96
N ASP A 97 6.49 18.26 -5.26
CA ASP A 97 5.28 17.98 -6.02
C ASP A 97 4.58 16.71 -5.49
N GLU A 98 5.34 15.69 -5.08
CA GLU A 98 4.76 14.47 -4.50
C GLU A 98 4.09 14.75 -3.14
N VAL A 99 4.69 15.57 -2.30
CA VAL A 99 4.08 16.00 -1.03
C VAL A 99 2.83 16.86 -1.30
N GLU A 100 2.84 17.69 -2.33
CA GLU A 100 1.65 18.45 -2.73
C GLU A 100 0.55 17.52 -3.24
N LYS A 101 0.86 16.54 -4.07
CA LYS A 101 -0.11 15.50 -4.53
C LYS A 101 -0.67 14.71 -3.35
N LEU A 102 0.15 14.34 -2.37
CA LEU A 102 -0.30 13.69 -1.13
C LEU A 102 -1.32 14.58 -0.41
N THR A 103 -0.99 15.87 -0.23
CA THR A 103 -1.87 16.85 0.43
C THR A 103 -3.21 16.96 -0.30
N TRP A 104 -3.20 17.06 -1.62
CA TRP A 104 -4.41 17.10 -2.43
C TRP A 104 -5.21 15.79 -2.34
N SER A 105 -4.54 14.65 -2.43
CA SER A 105 -5.19 13.33 -2.32
C SER A 105 -5.96 13.20 -1.00
N THR A 106 -5.34 13.57 0.11
CA THR A 106 -5.94 13.54 1.44
C THR A 106 -7.07 14.55 1.57
N ARG A 107 -6.87 15.76 1.06
CA ARG A 107 -7.86 16.85 1.07
C ARG A 107 -9.15 16.46 0.33
N TRP A 108 -9.03 15.76 -0.78
CA TRP A 108 -10.16 15.27 -1.57
C TRP A 108 -10.72 13.95 -1.06
N GLY A 109 -10.21 13.44 0.04
CA GLY A 109 -10.77 12.34 0.78
C GLY A 109 -10.21 10.97 0.40
N GLY A 110 -8.95 10.92 -0.03
CA GLY A 110 -8.19 9.68 -0.02
C GLY A 110 -8.07 9.16 1.41
N ASP A 111 -8.41 7.89 1.61
CA ASP A 111 -8.31 7.22 2.91
C ASP A 111 -6.94 6.55 3.08
N THR A 112 -6.29 6.22 1.97
CA THR A 112 -4.91 5.73 1.87
C THR A 112 -4.23 6.36 0.66
N VAL A 113 -2.90 6.40 0.66
CA VAL A 113 -2.13 6.82 -0.50
C VAL A 113 -1.08 5.76 -0.82
N MET A 114 -0.93 5.44 -2.09
CA MET A 114 0.10 4.54 -2.58
C MET A 114 1.17 5.33 -3.32
N ASP A 115 2.41 5.25 -2.83
CA ASP A 115 3.58 5.78 -3.49
C ASP A 115 4.10 4.79 -4.54
N LEU A 116 3.98 5.16 -5.80
CA LEU A 116 4.43 4.40 -6.96
C LEU A 116 5.71 4.99 -7.59
N SER A 117 6.49 5.72 -6.82
CA SER A 117 7.74 6.35 -7.28
C SER A 117 8.72 5.34 -7.88
N THR A 118 9.42 5.75 -8.94
CA THR A 118 10.33 4.92 -9.74
C THR A 118 11.60 5.65 -10.16
N GLY A 119 11.99 6.69 -9.48
CA GLY A 119 13.20 7.46 -9.80
C GLY A 119 14.37 7.10 -8.88
N LYS A 120 15.54 7.67 -9.15
CA LYS A 120 16.76 7.43 -8.35
C LYS A 120 16.62 7.84 -6.88
N ASN A 121 15.72 8.79 -6.57
CA ASN A 121 15.52 9.31 -5.22
C ASN A 121 14.29 8.70 -4.53
N ILE A 122 13.96 7.42 -4.83
CA ILE A 122 12.78 6.74 -4.25
C ILE A 122 12.81 6.78 -2.72
N HIS A 123 13.95 6.52 -2.12
CA HIS A 123 14.11 6.48 -0.66
C HIS A 123 13.77 7.84 -0.01
N GLU A 124 14.37 8.92 -0.51
CA GLU A 124 14.14 10.26 0.00
C GLU A 124 12.70 10.74 -0.27
N THR A 125 12.20 10.50 -1.47
CA THR A 125 10.81 10.84 -1.85
C THR A 125 9.81 10.18 -0.89
N ARG A 126 9.98 8.89 -0.61
CA ARG A 126 9.14 8.14 0.31
C ARG A 126 9.23 8.67 1.73
N GLU A 127 10.44 9.00 2.21
CA GLU A 127 10.61 9.58 3.54
C GLU A 127 9.78 10.86 3.69
N TRP A 128 9.85 11.75 2.72
CA TRP A 128 9.05 12.97 2.71
C TRP A 128 7.54 12.70 2.65
N ILE A 129 7.12 11.70 1.86
CA ILE A 129 5.71 11.30 1.76
C ILE A 129 5.22 10.77 3.10
N VAL A 130 5.93 9.82 3.71
CA VAL A 130 5.53 9.20 4.99
C VAL A 130 5.47 10.25 6.10
N ARG A 131 6.53 11.07 6.26
CA ARG A 131 6.58 12.10 7.31
C ARG A 131 5.52 13.21 7.16
N ASN A 132 4.90 13.34 6.01
CA ASN A 132 3.86 14.35 5.75
C ASN A 132 2.46 13.73 5.59
N SER A 133 2.30 12.44 5.82
CA SER A 133 1.01 11.76 5.64
C SER A 133 0.26 11.53 6.94
N PRO A 134 -1.00 11.94 7.05
CA PRO A 134 -1.89 11.53 8.13
C PRO A 134 -2.68 10.26 7.80
N VAL A 135 -2.49 9.68 6.61
CA VAL A 135 -3.18 8.48 6.15
C VAL A 135 -2.15 7.38 5.85
N PRO A 136 -2.56 6.09 5.89
CA PRO A 136 -1.66 5.00 5.57
C PRO A 136 -1.01 5.14 4.21
N ILE A 137 0.31 4.92 4.17
CA ILE A 137 1.11 4.91 2.95
C ILE A 137 1.43 3.48 2.54
N GLY A 138 1.07 3.16 1.29
CA GLY A 138 1.43 1.91 0.65
C GLY A 138 2.52 2.09 -0.39
N THR A 139 3.27 1.02 -0.68
CA THR A 139 4.29 0.99 -1.72
C THR A 139 4.28 -0.30 -2.52
N VAL A 140 5.08 -0.32 -3.57
CA VAL A 140 5.35 -1.50 -4.41
C VAL A 140 6.85 -1.79 -4.34
N PRO A 141 7.34 -2.61 -3.38
CA PRO A 141 8.77 -2.78 -3.11
C PRO A 141 9.60 -3.21 -4.33
N ILE A 142 9.00 -3.98 -5.25
CA ILE A 142 9.69 -4.43 -6.46
C ILE A 142 10.18 -3.28 -7.35
N TYR A 143 9.60 -2.08 -7.26
CA TYR A 143 10.05 -0.93 -8.06
C TYR A 143 11.39 -0.41 -7.57
N GLN A 144 11.58 -0.31 -6.26
CA GLN A 144 12.87 0.08 -5.70
C GLN A 144 13.90 -1.05 -5.82
N ALA A 145 13.49 -2.32 -5.63
CA ALA A 145 14.38 -3.45 -5.84
C ALA A 145 14.90 -3.47 -7.29
N LEU A 146 14.04 -3.15 -8.29
CA LEU A 146 14.45 -3.03 -9.69
C LEU A 146 15.45 -1.88 -9.89
N GLU A 147 15.27 -0.75 -9.22
CA GLU A 147 16.22 0.37 -9.29
C GLU A 147 17.60 -0.02 -8.73
N LYS A 148 17.64 -0.79 -7.62
CA LYS A 148 18.88 -1.29 -7.02
C LYS A 148 19.69 -2.20 -7.98
N VAL A 149 19.01 -2.87 -8.91
CA VAL A 149 19.64 -3.69 -9.96
C VAL A 149 19.68 -2.97 -11.32
N ASN A 150 19.73 -1.65 -11.33
CA ASN A 150 19.87 -0.80 -12.53
C ASN A 150 18.76 -1.02 -13.58
N GLY A 151 17.57 -1.43 -13.18
CA GLY A 151 16.43 -1.65 -14.07
C GLY A 151 16.44 -2.99 -14.82
N VAL A 152 17.37 -3.88 -14.54
CA VAL A 152 17.46 -5.21 -15.18
C VAL A 152 16.61 -6.19 -14.37
N ALA A 153 15.45 -6.57 -14.91
CA ALA A 153 14.52 -7.43 -14.18
C ALA A 153 15.10 -8.83 -13.90
N GLU A 154 15.95 -9.33 -14.78
CA GLU A 154 16.62 -10.62 -14.67
C GLU A 154 17.62 -10.69 -13.51
N ASP A 155 18.19 -9.56 -13.11
CA ASP A 155 19.16 -9.48 -12.02
C ASP A 155 18.50 -9.40 -10.63
N LEU A 156 17.16 -9.28 -10.60
CA LEU A 156 16.41 -9.32 -9.35
C LEU A 156 16.61 -10.66 -8.64
N ASN A 157 16.82 -10.60 -7.34
CA ASN A 157 16.94 -11.76 -6.48
C ASN A 157 16.23 -11.54 -5.15
N TRP A 158 16.18 -12.58 -4.35
CA TRP A 158 15.52 -12.55 -3.04
C TRP A 158 16.20 -11.57 -2.09
N GLU A 159 17.52 -11.55 -2.05
CA GLU A 159 18.31 -10.77 -1.11
C GLU A 159 18.07 -9.27 -1.30
N VAL A 160 18.10 -8.79 -2.54
CA VAL A 160 17.81 -7.38 -2.88
C VAL A 160 16.36 -7.03 -2.54
N PHE A 161 15.42 -7.95 -2.77
CA PHE A 161 14.01 -7.71 -2.44
C PHE A 161 13.77 -7.70 -0.93
N GLU A 162 14.34 -8.64 -0.19
CA GLU A 162 14.24 -8.73 1.28
C GLU A 162 14.79 -7.47 1.94
N GLU A 163 15.99 -7.04 1.55
CA GLU A 163 16.59 -5.79 2.03
C GLU A 163 15.69 -4.59 1.76
N THR A 164 15.14 -4.50 0.54
CA THR A 164 14.24 -3.42 0.15
C THR A 164 12.95 -3.43 0.97
N LEU A 165 12.39 -4.60 1.24
CA LEU A 165 11.18 -4.75 2.05
C LEU A 165 11.42 -4.27 3.49
N ILE A 166 12.55 -4.68 4.09
CA ILE A 166 12.95 -4.27 5.44
C ILE A 166 13.17 -2.76 5.50
N GLU A 167 13.94 -2.20 4.57
CA GLU A 167 14.21 -0.78 4.48
C GLU A 167 12.92 0.06 4.44
N GLN A 168 11.97 -0.33 3.60
CA GLN A 168 10.71 0.39 3.48
C GLN A 168 9.83 0.27 4.73
N ALA A 169 9.83 -0.89 5.37
CA ALA A 169 9.11 -1.10 6.62
C ALA A 169 9.71 -0.27 7.76
N GLU A 170 11.04 -0.17 7.85
CA GLU A 170 11.74 0.65 8.85
C GLU A 170 11.51 2.15 8.63
N GLN A 171 11.34 2.60 7.38
CA GLN A 171 10.96 3.97 7.08
C GLN A 171 9.54 4.34 7.52
N GLY A 172 8.67 3.35 7.76
CA GLY A 172 7.31 3.59 8.22
C GLY A 172 6.22 3.36 7.17
N VAL A 173 6.51 2.61 6.10
CA VAL A 173 5.47 2.19 5.14
C VAL A 173 4.45 1.29 5.84
N ASP A 174 3.16 1.59 5.67
CA ASP A 174 2.08 0.94 6.40
C ASP A 174 1.59 -0.35 5.75
N TYR A 175 1.72 -0.48 4.42
CA TYR A 175 1.32 -1.67 3.68
C TYR A 175 2.05 -1.81 2.35
N PHE A 176 2.10 -3.03 1.81
CA PHE A 176 2.81 -3.34 0.58
C PHE A 176 1.93 -4.02 -0.46
N THR A 177 2.19 -3.74 -1.73
CA THR A 177 1.67 -4.51 -2.86
C THR A 177 2.75 -5.47 -3.34
N ILE A 178 2.49 -6.77 -3.22
CA ILE A 178 3.41 -7.85 -3.59
C ILE A 178 2.85 -8.64 -4.78
N HIS A 179 3.65 -8.79 -5.84
CA HIS A 179 3.26 -9.50 -7.07
C HIS A 179 3.55 -11.01 -7.01
N ALA A 180 3.21 -11.66 -5.90
CA ALA A 180 3.48 -13.07 -5.67
C ALA A 180 2.66 -14.01 -6.58
N GLY A 181 1.48 -13.57 -7.03
CA GLY A 181 0.58 -14.40 -7.84
C GLY A 181 0.95 -14.53 -9.33
N VAL A 182 2.06 -13.93 -9.77
CA VAL A 182 2.55 -14.08 -11.16
C VAL A 182 3.27 -15.42 -11.27
N LEU A 183 2.60 -16.41 -11.81
CA LEU A 183 3.14 -17.77 -11.98
C LEU A 183 3.56 -18.02 -13.42
N LEU A 184 4.71 -18.71 -13.59
CA LEU A 184 5.28 -19.03 -14.90
C LEU A 184 4.24 -19.71 -15.83
N LYS A 185 3.45 -20.64 -15.29
CA LYS A 185 2.41 -21.36 -16.04
C LYS A 185 1.30 -20.48 -16.61
N TYR A 186 1.09 -19.28 -16.04
CA TYR A 186 0.05 -18.34 -16.51
C TYR A 186 0.56 -17.30 -17.49
N VAL A 187 1.87 -17.11 -17.59
CA VAL A 187 2.46 -16.12 -18.51
C VAL A 187 2.05 -16.37 -19.97
N PRO A 188 2.06 -17.60 -20.51
CA PRO A 188 1.63 -17.86 -21.88
C PRO A 188 0.17 -17.45 -22.17
N LEU A 189 -0.72 -17.52 -21.17
CA LEU A 189 -2.13 -17.14 -21.31
C LEU A 189 -2.32 -15.65 -21.56
N THR A 190 -1.30 -14.83 -21.31
CA THR A 190 -1.36 -13.38 -21.53
C THR A 190 -0.96 -12.97 -22.94
N ALA A 191 -0.39 -13.87 -23.74
CA ALA A 191 0.17 -13.59 -25.07
C ALA A 191 -0.91 -13.15 -26.08
N GLU A 192 -2.13 -13.67 -25.94
CA GLU A 192 -3.25 -13.35 -26.84
C GLU A 192 -4.07 -12.15 -26.37
N ARG A 193 -3.74 -11.56 -25.23
CA ARG A 193 -4.44 -10.37 -24.72
C ARG A 193 -4.00 -9.11 -25.48
N VAL A 194 -4.96 -8.23 -25.81
CA VAL A 194 -4.69 -6.97 -26.51
C VAL A 194 -3.62 -6.13 -25.82
N THR A 195 -3.65 -6.06 -24.50
CA THR A 195 -2.73 -5.25 -23.67
C THR A 195 -1.64 -6.07 -22.97
N GLY A 196 -1.59 -7.39 -23.20
CA GLY A 196 -0.66 -8.27 -22.49
C GLY A 196 -0.82 -8.19 -20.96
N ILE A 197 0.28 -7.98 -20.23
CA ILE A 197 0.31 -7.79 -18.78
C ILE A 197 0.35 -6.29 -18.49
N VAL A 198 -0.78 -5.72 -18.04
CA VAL A 198 -0.90 -4.28 -17.77
C VAL A 198 -0.16 -3.87 -16.49
N SER A 199 -0.15 -4.72 -15.47
CA SER A 199 0.55 -4.46 -14.22
C SER A 199 2.07 -4.35 -14.45
N ARG A 200 2.67 -3.21 -14.08
CA ARG A 200 4.12 -3.01 -14.20
C ARG A 200 4.91 -4.04 -13.38
N GLY A 201 4.58 -4.24 -12.11
CA GLY A 201 5.25 -5.25 -11.29
C GLY A 201 4.96 -6.67 -11.78
N GLY A 202 3.75 -6.91 -12.30
CA GLY A 202 3.40 -8.18 -12.95
C GLY A 202 4.26 -8.48 -14.17
N SER A 203 4.51 -7.49 -15.04
CA SER A 203 5.35 -7.66 -16.22
C SER A 203 6.83 -7.86 -15.87
N ILE A 204 7.34 -7.17 -14.83
CA ILE A 204 8.69 -7.37 -14.30
C ILE A 204 8.87 -8.83 -13.85
N MET A 205 7.95 -9.34 -13.04
CA MET A 205 8.03 -10.70 -12.52
C MET A 205 7.79 -11.76 -13.61
N ALA A 206 6.93 -11.49 -14.59
CA ALA A 206 6.76 -12.38 -15.74
C ALA A 206 8.05 -12.48 -16.58
N LYS A 207 8.73 -11.35 -16.81
CA LYS A 207 10.03 -11.33 -17.50
C LYS A 207 11.07 -12.12 -16.71
N TRP A 208 11.12 -11.96 -15.39
CA TRP A 208 11.99 -12.74 -14.52
C TRP A 208 11.73 -14.25 -14.63
N CYS A 209 10.46 -14.68 -14.54
CA CYS A 209 10.07 -16.08 -14.67
C CYS A 209 10.50 -16.69 -16.02
N LEU A 210 10.34 -15.93 -17.10
CA LEU A 210 10.74 -16.38 -18.44
C LEU A 210 12.26 -16.49 -18.58
N ALA A 211 13.01 -15.52 -18.04
CA ALA A 211 14.47 -15.53 -18.12
C ALA A 211 15.09 -16.68 -17.32
N HIS A 212 14.53 -16.98 -16.16
CA HIS A 212 15.05 -18.02 -15.26
C HIS A 212 14.40 -19.40 -15.44
N HIS A 213 13.34 -19.51 -16.25
CA HIS A 213 12.56 -20.74 -16.44
C HIS A 213 12.06 -21.39 -15.13
N GLN A 214 11.69 -20.56 -14.15
CA GLN A 214 11.21 -20.99 -12.84
C GLN A 214 10.15 -20.03 -12.27
N GLU A 215 9.45 -20.47 -11.22
CA GLU A 215 8.50 -19.61 -10.52
C GLU A 215 9.22 -18.48 -9.79
N ASN A 216 8.60 -17.30 -9.74
CA ASN A 216 9.21 -16.13 -9.12
C ASN A 216 9.44 -16.31 -7.61
N PHE A 217 10.49 -15.67 -7.11
CA PHE A 217 10.86 -15.78 -5.69
C PHE A 217 9.83 -15.13 -4.74
N LEU A 218 8.99 -14.19 -5.19
CA LEU A 218 7.92 -13.63 -4.37
C LEU A 218 6.84 -14.67 -4.07
N TYR A 219 6.63 -15.64 -4.97
CA TYR A 219 5.73 -16.77 -4.76
C TYR A 219 6.38 -17.82 -3.88
N THR A 220 7.59 -18.27 -4.23
CA THR A 220 8.26 -19.38 -3.54
C THR A 220 8.70 -19.02 -2.12
N ARG A 221 8.97 -17.73 -1.85
CA ARG A 221 9.35 -17.20 -0.53
C ARG A 221 8.26 -16.37 0.13
N PHE A 222 7.00 -16.57 -0.27
CA PHE A 222 5.90 -15.78 0.26
C PHE A 222 5.74 -15.91 1.79
N GLU A 223 6.00 -17.08 2.32
CA GLU A 223 5.98 -17.33 3.77
C GLU A 223 7.06 -16.51 4.50
N ASP A 224 8.24 -16.36 3.90
CA ASP A 224 9.32 -15.55 4.48
C ASP A 224 8.96 -14.06 4.46
N ILE A 225 8.31 -13.57 3.39
CA ILE A 225 7.74 -12.22 3.36
C ILE A 225 6.77 -12.02 4.52
N CYS A 226 5.85 -12.97 4.74
CA CYS A 226 4.90 -12.90 5.86
C CYS A 226 5.59 -12.87 7.23
N LYS A 227 6.67 -13.64 7.42
CA LYS A 227 7.46 -13.63 8.67
C LYS A 227 8.14 -12.29 8.91
N ILE A 228 8.75 -11.71 7.86
CA ILE A 228 9.38 -10.38 7.92
C ILE A 228 8.34 -9.33 8.31
N MET A 229 7.23 -9.29 7.60
CA MET A 229 6.13 -8.36 7.87
C MET A 229 5.61 -8.49 9.30
N LYS A 230 5.41 -9.71 9.78
CA LYS A 230 4.99 -9.98 11.15
C LYS A 230 6.01 -9.47 12.17
N LYS A 231 7.31 -9.65 11.91
CA LYS A 231 8.38 -9.20 12.80
C LYS A 231 8.45 -7.68 12.90
N LEU A 232 8.28 -6.98 11.78
CA LEU A 232 8.40 -5.52 11.68
C LEU A 232 7.12 -4.78 12.13
N SER A 233 5.98 -5.48 12.17
CA SER A 233 4.71 -4.91 12.64
C SER A 233 4.47 -5.08 14.14
N ILE A 234 5.41 -5.68 14.90
CA ILE A 234 5.27 -5.89 16.33
C ILE A 234 5.42 -4.56 17.07
N THR A 235 4.29 -3.92 17.36
CA THR A 235 4.18 -2.98 18.47
C THR A 235 4.31 -3.73 19.80
N PRO A 236 4.91 -3.14 20.83
CA PRO A 236 5.03 -3.76 22.15
C PRO A 236 3.70 -3.94 22.90
N TYR A 237 2.59 -3.57 22.31
CA TYR A 237 1.28 -3.89 22.86
C TYR A 237 0.84 -5.24 22.31
N HIS A 238 0.63 -6.19 23.21
CA HIS A 238 0.08 -7.52 23.01
C HIS A 238 -1.25 -7.52 22.21
N PHE A 239 -1.20 -7.17 20.95
CA PHE A 239 -2.18 -7.62 20.00
C PHE A 239 -1.57 -8.83 19.30
N GLN A 240 -2.01 -9.97 19.72
CA GLN A 240 -1.88 -11.21 18.97
C GLN A 240 -2.73 -11.05 17.70
N CYS A 241 -2.29 -10.13 16.86
CA CYS A 241 -2.75 -10.07 15.50
C CYS A 241 -2.03 -11.19 14.79
N SER A 242 -2.75 -12.21 14.38
CA SER A 242 -2.41 -12.97 13.19
C SER A 242 -2.51 -11.98 12.02
N SER A 243 -1.71 -10.92 12.12
CA SER A 243 -1.74 -9.81 11.20
C SER A 243 -0.99 -10.23 9.96
N LEU A 244 -1.76 -10.59 9.01
CA LEU A 244 -1.53 -10.09 7.67
C LEU A 244 -1.50 -8.56 7.79
N THR A 245 -0.36 -8.00 8.14
CA THR A 245 -0.09 -6.59 7.98
C THR A 245 -0.28 -6.35 6.51
N SER A 246 -1.40 -5.80 6.17
CA SER A 246 -1.84 -5.22 4.91
C SER A 246 -1.08 -5.65 3.66
N ILE A 247 -1.03 -6.95 3.38
CA ILE A 247 -0.69 -7.44 2.06
C ILE A 247 -1.97 -7.28 1.25
N ILE A 248 -2.10 -6.16 0.55
CA ILE A 248 -3.13 -6.02 -0.46
C ILE A 248 -2.70 -6.90 -1.62
N PHE A 249 -3.29 -8.09 -1.70
CA PHE A 249 -3.17 -8.94 -2.87
C PHE A 249 -3.87 -8.25 -4.03
N GLN A 250 -3.11 -7.57 -4.84
CA GLN A 250 -3.55 -7.28 -6.19
C GLN A 250 -3.34 -8.57 -6.99
N PHE A 251 -4.33 -9.46 -6.95
CA PHE A 251 -4.42 -10.49 -7.98
C PHE A 251 -4.54 -9.72 -9.30
N ALA A 252 -3.50 -9.74 -10.11
CA ALA A 252 -3.63 -9.42 -11.50
C ALA A 252 -4.60 -10.48 -12.05
N THR A 253 -5.88 -10.16 -12.05
CA THR A 253 -6.87 -10.95 -12.78
C THR A 253 -6.42 -10.94 -14.22
N ALA A 254 -6.01 -12.10 -14.68
CA ALA A 254 -5.76 -12.37 -16.08
C ALA A 254 -7.03 -12.13 -16.89
#